data_0719e24e2f4da05f7e8ade908d133b5a
#
_entry.id   0719e24e2f4da05f7e8ade908d133b5a
#
_cell.length_a   1.000
_cell.length_b   1.000
_cell.length_c   1.000
_cell.angle_alpha   90.00
_cell.angle_beta   90.00
_cell.angle_gamma   90.00
#
_symmetry.space_group_name_H-M   'P 1'
#
loop_
_entity.id
_entity.type
_entity.pdbx_description
1 polymer ?
#
loop_
_entity_poly.entity_id
_entity_poly.type
_entity_poly.pdbx_seq_one_letter_code
_entity_poly.pdbx_strand_id
1 'polypeptide(L)'
;MIGTEFLQGQGLGNQLFCYVSARCIAQDLGYEFGTAGQEQLAVNIHSKKGMYFMDLDLGIPIRDLSAFTAYTEAEVRLYRKTCVHDMTYGCYVAGADEEIYRLPAQTLLYGNLQSERYFQHHREEIRQWLRVKEEYDSHEFTRDNLCIINIRGGEYTDSRVLFLRRKYWLDAMENMRKLRADMEFMVVTDDVEAAQRVLPEVQACHFDLAGDYVTIKNAVYLILSNSTFAFFPAFTSTTVKKIIAPKYWARHNVSDGYWASEQNIYQDFVYQDRRGRLFTAQDCRQELEEYKNRGISMGSRYDEGAIQRQAAKEKALYYGEKAVRKLGRIVKKERKD
;
A
#
# COMPACT_ATOMS: atom_id res chain seq x y z
N MET A 1 -23.93 15.62 -3.33
CA MET A 1 -22.46 15.66 -3.21
C MET A 1 -22.00 14.42 -2.47
N ILE A 2 -20.92 13.76 -2.94
CA ILE A 2 -20.12 12.81 -2.16
C ILE A 2 -18.78 13.48 -1.86
N GLY A 3 -18.29 13.33 -0.64
CA GLY A 3 -17.01 13.91 -0.24
C GLY A 3 -16.14 12.96 0.54
N THR A 4 -14.90 13.37 0.76
CA THR A 4 -13.95 12.72 1.66
C THR A 4 -13.18 13.77 2.45
N GLU A 5 -12.53 13.35 3.53
CA GLU A 5 -11.74 14.22 4.40
C GLU A 5 -10.28 13.77 4.42
N PHE A 6 -9.36 14.71 4.23
CA PHE A 6 -7.94 14.46 4.46
C PHE A 6 -7.61 14.61 5.94
N LEU A 7 -7.16 13.54 6.55
CA LEU A 7 -6.89 13.50 7.98
C LEU A 7 -5.42 13.84 8.28
N GLN A 8 -5.20 14.52 9.40
CA GLN A 8 -3.85 14.86 9.86
C GLN A 8 -2.99 13.59 10.04
N GLY A 9 -1.77 13.62 9.50
CA GLY A 9 -0.81 12.52 9.59
C GLY A 9 -1.07 11.34 8.67
N GLN A 10 -2.14 11.37 7.87
CA GLN A 10 -2.40 10.36 6.86
C GLN A 10 -1.34 10.44 5.75
N GLY A 11 -0.75 9.30 5.38
CA GLY A 11 0.22 9.24 4.29
C GLY A 11 -0.40 9.56 2.92
N LEU A 12 0.39 10.19 2.02
CA LEU A 12 -0.09 10.62 0.70
C LEU A 12 -0.77 9.50 -0.09
N GLY A 13 -0.24 8.27 -0.09
CA GLY A 13 -0.87 7.16 -0.81
C GLY A 13 -2.30 6.89 -0.34
N ASN A 14 -2.54 6.89 0.98
CA ASN A 14 -3.89 6.72 1.53
C ASN A 14 -4.79 7.91 1.21
N GLN A 15 -4.28 9.14 1.26
CA GLN A 15 -5.03 10.34 0.88
C GLN A 15 -5.45 10.28 -0.60
N LEU A 16 -4.57 9.84 -1.49
CA LEU A 16 -4.89 9.69 -2.92
C LEU A 16 -5.92 8.58 -3.16
N PHE A 17 -5.90 7.48 -2.41
CA PHE A 17 -6.96 6.47 -2.49
C PHE A 17 -8.32 7.05 -2.09
N CYS A 18 -8.39 7.77 -0.97
CA CYS A 18 -9.63 8.43 -0.54
C CYS A 18 -10.11 9.45 -1.59
N TYR A 19 -9.21 10.28 -2.10
CA TYR A 19 -9.52 11.29 -3.11
C TYR A 19 -10.05 10.67 -4.41
N VAL A 20 -9.30 9.73 -4.99
CA VAL A 20 -9.63 9.11 -6.28
C VAL A 20 -10.92 8.30 -6.17
N SER A 21 -11.03 7.44 -5.15
CA SER A 21 -12.21 6.59 -5.00
C SER A 21 -13.46 7.41 -4.71
N ALA A 22 -13.41 8.40 -3.81
CA ALA A 22 -14.58 9.24 -3.54
C ALA A 22 -15.00 10.07 -4.77
N ARG A 23 -14.03 10.55 -5.56
CA ARG A 23 -14.30 11.30 -6.80
C ARG A 23 -14.95 10.42 -7.87
N CYS A 24 -14.43 9.19 -8.07
CA CYS A 24 -15.04 8.22 -8.99
C CYS A 24 -16.46 7.84 -8.56
N ILE A 25 -16.65 7.53 -7.28
CA ILE A 25 -17.96 7.18 -6.72
C ILE A 25 -18.95 8.34 -6.87
N ALA A 26 -18.53 9.59 -6.64
CA ALA A 26 -19.37 10.77 -6.88
C ALA A 26 -19.81 10.84 -8.35
N GLN A 27 -18.89 10.62 -9.28
CA GLN A 27 -19.15 10.63 -10.72
C GLN A 27 -20.10 9.49 -11.12
N ASP A 28 -19.88 8.27 -10.63
CA ASP A 28 -20.73 7.09 -10.90
C ASP A 28 -22.16 7.28 -10.38
N LEU A 29 -22.31 7.96 -9.25
CA LEU A 29 -23.63 8.25 -8.66
C LEU A 29 -24.29 9.53 -9.22
N GLY A 30 -23.60 10.26 -10.11
CA GLY A 30 -24.10 11.52 -10.67
C GLY A 30 -24.14 12.68 -9.65
N TYR A 31 -23.26 12.66 -8.66
CA TYR A 31 -23.16 13.71 -7.65
C TYR A 31 -21.93 14.59 -7.85
N GLU A 32 -22.00 15.81 -7.32
CA GLU A 32 -20.82 16.66 -7.17
C GLU A 32 -19.84 16.01 -6.19
N PHE A 33 -18.55 16.28 -6.41
CA PHE A 33 -17.46 15.84 -5.54
C PHE A 33 -16.94 17.00 -4.68
N GLY A 34 -16.58 16.72 -3.43
CA GLY A 34 -15.99 17.70 -2.53
C GLY A 34 -14.99 17.09 -1.54
N THR A 35 -14.15 17.96 -0.96
CA THR A 35 -13.15 17.53 0.03
C THR A 35 -13.14 18.46 1.25
N ALA A 36 -12.91 17.84 2.43
CA ALA A 36 -12.61 18.54 3.67
C ALA A 36 -11.12 18.35 4.03
N GLY A 37 -10.59 19.20 4.94
CA GLY A 37 -9.21 19.10 5.40
C GLY A 37 -8.17 19.28 4.30
N GLN A 38 -8.43 20.11 3.30
CA GLN A 38 -7.57 20.29 2.13
C GLN A 38 -6.14 20.71 2.50
N GLU A 39 -5.97 21.44 3.60
CA GLU A 39 -4.68 21.86 4.15
C GLU A 39 -3.82 20.69 4.67
N GLN A 40 -4.42 19.53 4.91
CA GLN A 40 -3.72 18.32 5.35
C GLN A 40 -3.19 17.47 4.19
N LEU A 41 -3.55 17.80 2.94
CA LEU A 41 -3.14 17.02 1.77
C LEU A 41 -1.61 17.09 1.60
N ALA A 42 -0.99 15.91 1.55
CA ALA A 42 0.47 15.72 1.46
C ALA A 42 1.28 16.34 2.61
N VAL A 43 0.62 16.66 3.75
CA VAL A 43 1.28 17.17 4.95
C VAL A 43 1.39 16.05 5.98
N ASN A 44 2.61 15.61 6.25
CA ASN A 44 2.90 14.56 7.22
C ASN A 44 4.32 14.69 7.78
N ILE A 45 4.80 13.67 8.49
CA ILE A 45 6.17 13.67 9.07
C ILE A 45 7.28 13.74 8.02
N HIS A 46 7.03 13.34 6.77
CA HIS A 46 8.00 13.31 5.68
C HIS A 46 7.93 14.56 4.78
N SER A 47 6.81 15.29 4.79
CA SER A 47 6.63 16.50 3.98
C SER A 47 5.74 17.51 4.67
N LYS A 48 6.18 18.78 4.69
CA LYS A 48 5.41 19.92 5.19
C LYS A 48 4.98 20.89 4.09
N LYS A 49 5.36 20.59 2.83
CA LYS A 49 5.12 21.50 1.69
C LYS A 49 3.72 21.34 1.08
N GLY A 50 2.94 20.36 1.53
CA GLY A 50 1.67 20.01 0.89
C GLY A 50 1.84 19.45 -0.52
N MET A 51 0.78 19.48 -1.32
CA MET A 51 0.77 18.99 -2.70
C MET A 51 1.24 20.09 -3.67
N TYR A 52 2.55 20.25 -3.80
CA TYR A 52 3.15 21.29 -4.64
C TYR A 52 3.43 20.86 -6.08
N PHE A 53 3.55 19.57 -6.34
CA PHE A 53 3.97 19.02 -7.64
C PHE A 53 2.81 18.53 -8.53
N MET A 54 1.58 18.64 -8.06
CA MET A 54 0.35 18.38 -8.82
C MET A 54 -0.65 19.51 -8.60
N ASP A 55 -1.44 19.81 -9.62
CA ASP A 55 -2.59 20.73 -9.52
C ASP A 55 -3.88 19.92 -9.41
N LEU A 56 -4.14 19.37 -8.21
CA LEU A 56 -5.35 18.59 -7.98
C LEU A 56 -6.58 19.50 -7.90
N ASP A 57 -7.57 19.18 -8.71
CA ASP A 57 -8.92 19.71 -8.51
C ASP A 57 -9.56 18.98 -7.33
N LEU A 58 -9.54 19.60 -6.16
CA LEU A 58 -10.05 19.03 -4.91
C LEU A 58 -11.58 19.10 -4.80
N GLY A 59 -12.27 19.54 -5.84
CA GLY A 59 -13.71 19.69 -5.85
C GLY A 59 -14.19 20.80 -4.92
N ILE A 60 -15.44 20.73 -4.49
CA ILE A 60 -16.07 21.74 -3.64
C ILE A 60 -15.51 21.65 -2.21
N PRO A 61 -14.98 22.75 -1.65
CA PRO A 61 -14.48 22.73 -0.26
C PRO A 61 -15.62 22.47 0.74
N ILE A 62 -15.52 21.41 1.51
CA ILE A 62 -16.47 21.10 2.59
C ILE A 62 -15.95 21.71 3.88
N ARG A 63 -16.64 22.73 4.37
CA ARG A 63 -16.29 23.46 5.60
C ARG A 63 -17.14 23.05 6.80
N ASP A 64 -18.38 22.64 6.55
CA ASP A 64 -19.31 22.19 7.57
C ASP A 64 -19.57 20.68 7.43
N LEU A 65 -18.86 19.88 8.21
CA LEU A 65 -19.02 18.42 8.22
C LEU A 65 -20.39 17.99 8.78
N SER A 66 -21.03 18.83 9.60
CA SER A 66 -22.33 18.48 10.22
C SER A 66 -23.48 18.43 9.20
N ALA A 67 -23.30 19.04 8.02
CA ALA A 67 -24.25 18.97 6.91
C ALA A 67 -24.21 17.63 6.13
N PHE A 68 -23.30 16.72 6.51
CA PHE A 68 -23.10 15.46 5.83
C PHE A 68 -23.35 14.27 6.76
N THR A 69 -23.80 13.17 6.18
CA THR A 69 -23.81 11.87 6.85
C THR A 69 -22.47 11.19 6.64
N ALA A 70 -21.82 10.78 7.72
CA ALA A 70 -20.58 10.01 7.63
C ALA A 70 -20.91 8.55 7.26
N TYR A 71 -20.23 8.02 6.25
CA TYR A 71 -20.26 6.61 5.89
C TYR A 71 -18.83 6.04 5.91
N THR A 72 -18.63 5.00 6.69
CA THR A 72 -17.33 4.32 6.74
C THR A 72 -17.41 3.02 5.95
N GLU A 73 -16.49 2.86 4.98
CA GLU A 73 -16.34 1.63 4.20
C GLU A 73 -16.39 0.40 5.10
N ALA A 74 -17.30 -0.53 4.80
CA ALA A 74 -17.49 -1.69 5.63
C ALA A 74 -16.29 -2.63 5.54
N GLU A 75 -15.75 -3.00 6.70
CA GLU A 75 -14.80 -4.09 6.81
C GLU A 75 -15.56 -5.42 6.79
N VAL A 76 -15.58 -6.07 5.64
CA VAL A 76 -16.26 -7.35 5.49
C VAL A 76 -15.37 -8.46 6.03
N ARG A 77 -15.77 -9.07 7.15
CA ARG A 77 -15.16 -10.32 7.63
C ARG A 77 -15.76 -11.48 6.86
N LEU A 78 -15.14 -11.82 5.72
CA LEU A 78 -15.69 -12.84 4.82
C LEU A 78 -15.36 -14.28 5.25
N TYR A 79 -14.43 -14.51 6.18
CA TYR A 79 -14.01 -15.84 6.61
C TYR A 79 -13.42 -15.87 8.01
N ARG A 80 -13.32 -17.07 8.58
CA ARG A 80 -12.80 -17.27 9.92
C ARG A 80 -11.28 -16.99 9.98
N LYS A 81 -10.83 -16.60 11.16
CA LYS A 81 -9.41 -16.46 11.48
C LYS A 81 -8.71 -17.79 11.24
N THR A 82 -7.68 -17.80 10.41
CA THR A 82 -7.02 -19.01 9.95
C THR A 82 -5.56 -19.09 10.33
N CYS A 83 -4.95 -17.98 10.74
CA CYS A 83 -3.58 -17.98 11.22
C CYS A 83 -3.46 -17.23 12.54
N VAL A 84 -2.37 -17.50 13.23
CA VAL A 84 -2.06 -16.89 14.53
C VAL A 84 -2.01 -15.38 14.46
N HIS A 85 -1.49 -14.83 13.37
CA HIS A 85 -1.45 -13.40 13.15
C HIS A 85 -2.86 -12.79 13.18
N ASP A 86 -3.82 -13.38 12.46
CA ASP A 86 -5.20 -12.90 12.40
C ASP A 86 -5.89 -12.95 13.76
N MET A 87 -5.57 -13.96 14.58
CA MET A 87 -6.10 -14.06 15.93
C MET A 87 -5.54 -13.01 16.88
N THR A 88 -4.28 -12.63 16.67
CA THR A 88 -3.60 -11.65 17.54
C THR A 88 -4.00 -10.22 17.19
N TYR A 89 -4.15 -9.91 15.89
CA TYR A 89 -4.36 -8.54 15.40
C TYR A 89 -5.75 -8.31 14.77
N GLY A 90 -6.58 -9.33 14.69
CA GLY A 90 -7.83 -9.33 13.95
C GLY A 90 -7.63 -9.62 12.46
N CYS A 91 -8.53 -10.36 11.87
CA CYS A 91 -8.58 -10.59 10.43
C CYS A 91 -9.60 -9.63 9.84
N TYR A 92 -9.11 -8.67 9.08
CA TYR A 92 -9.95 -7.80 8.28
C TYR A 92 -9.84 -8.28 6.85
N VAL A 93 -10.97 -8.56 6.22
CA VAL A 93 -11.04 -8.68 4.78
C VAL A 93 -11.76 -7.44 4.31
N ALA A 94 -11.00 -6.51 3.84
CA ALA A 94 -11.53 -5.37 3.13
C ALA A 94 -11.63 -5.76 1.65
N GLY A 95 -12.84 -5.83 1.15
CA GLY A 95 -13.16 -5.93 -0.27
C GLY A 95 -13.73 -4.61 -0.77
N ALA A 96 -14.36 -4.61 -1.94
CA ALA A 96 -15.22 -3.51 -2.33
C ALA A 96 -16.52 -3.59 -1.52
N ASP A 97 -16.93 -2.46 -0.96
CA ASP A 97 -18.20 -2.33 -0.26
C ASP A 97 -19.29 -1.92 -1.27
N GLU A 98 -20.20 -2.84 -1.57
CA GLU A 98 -21.25 -2.62 -2.58
C GLU A 98 -22.26 -1.53 -2.17
N GLU A 99 -22.42 -1.28 -0.86
CA GLU A 99 -23.32 -0.22 -0.38
C GLU A 99 -22.82 1.19 -0.74
N ILE A 100 -21.52 1.33 -1.00
CA ILE A 100 -20.93 2.60 -1.47
C ILE A 100 -21.61 3.10 -2.76
N TYR A 101 -22.02 2.21 -3.64
CA TYR A 101 -22.70 2.57 -4.89
C TYR A 101 -24.19 2.93 -4.73
N ARG A 102 -24.71 2.96 -3.50
CA ARG A 102 -26.08 3.32 -3.16
C ARG A 102 -26.18 4.48 -2.19
N LEU A 103 -25.04 5.12 -1.89
CA LEU A 103 -25.00 6.21 -0.92
C LEU A 103 -25.85 7.39 -1.38
N PRO A 104 -26.60 8.03 -0.47
CA PRO A 104 -27.34 9.24 -0.78
C PRO A 104 -26.39 10.42 -0.98
N ALA A 105 -26.91 11.48 -1.58
CA ALA A 105 -26.22 12.79 -1.59
C ALA A 105 -25.94 13.26 -0.16
N GLN A 106 -24.97 14.17 -0.01
CA GLN A 106 -24.50 14.72 1.27
C GLN A 106 -23.89 13.63 2.18
N THR A 107 -23.06 12.76 1.57
CA THR A 107 -22.30 11.73 2.30
C THR A 107 -20.81 12.07 2.30
N LEU A 108 -20.17 11.97 3.48
CA LEU A 108 -18.72 11.92 3.66
C LEU A 108 -18.27 10.47 3.74
N LEU A 109 -17.44 10.07 2.79
CA LEU A 109 -16.94 8.71 2.67
C LEU A 109 -15.59 8.57 3.36
N TYR A 110 -15.52 7.65 4.31
CA TYR A 110 -14.33 7.27 5.06
C TYR A 110 -13.97 5.82 4.80
N GLY A 111 -12.70 5.47 4.93
CA GLY A 111 -12.20 4.11 4.79
C GLY A 111 -10.80 4.07 4.21
N ASN A 112 -10.32 2.89 3.88
CA ASN A 112 -9.10 2.71 3.10
C ASN A 112 -9.33 2.99 1.62
N LEU A 113 -10.50 2.64 1.11
CA LEU A 113 -10.98 2.86 -0.26
C LEU A 113 -9.99 2.38 -1.34
N GLN A 114 -9.24 1.30 -1.04
CA GLN A 114 -8.13 0.81 -1.85
C GLN A 114 -8.53 -0.25 -2.89
N SER A 115 -9.82 -0.56 -3.03
CA SER A 115 -10.27 -1.49 -4.05
C SER A 115 -10.25 -0.86 -5.44
N GLU A 116 -9.56 -1.50 -6.40
CA GLU A 116 -9.61 -1.09 -7.82
C GLU A 116 -11.04 -0.99 -8.37
N ARG A 117 -11.98 -1.73 -7.81
CA ARG A 117 -13.40 -1.72 -8.25
C ARG A 117 -14.03 -0.33 -8.14
N TYR A 118 -13.55 0.52 -7.23
CA TYR A 118 -14.07 1.89 -7.08
C TYR A 118 -13.62 2.84 -8.19
N PHE A 119 -12.50 2.55 -8.88
CA PHE A 119 -11.87 3.55 -9.73
C PHE A 119 -11.24 3.04 -11.04
N GLN A 120 -11.10 1.74 -11.24
CA GLN A 120 -10.37 1.19 -12.40
C GLN A 120 -10.96 1.63 -13.74
N HIS A 121 -12.27 1.79 -13.82
CA HIS A 121 -13.00 2.20 -15.03
C HIS A 121 -12.81 3.68 -15.38
N HIS A 122 -12.29 4.49 -14.45
CA HIS A 122 -11.95 5.92 -14.65
C HIS A 122 -10.44 6.15 -14.88
N ARG A 123 -9.69 5.14 -15.33
CA ARG A 123 -8.22 5.21 -15.41
C ARG A 123 -7.70 6.43 -16.16
N GLU A 124 -8.30 6.79 -17.29
CA GLU A 124 -7.82 7.91 -18.10
C GLU A 124 -8.10 9.26 -17.44
N GLU A 125 -9.26 9.40 -16.80
CA GLU A 125 -9.58 10.58 -16.00
C GLU A 125 -8.64 10.71 -14.80
N ILE A 126 -8.33 9.61 -14.12
CA ILE A 126 -7.39 9.59 -12.99
C ILE A 126 -5.99 10.02 -13.43
N ARG A 127 -5.52 9.59 -14.60
CA ARG A 127 -4.26 10.07 -15.17
C ARG A 127 -4.24 11.58 -15.36
N GLN A 128 -5.39 12.17 -15.76
CA GLN A 128 -5.52 13.61 -15.91
C GLN A 128 -5.58 14.31 -14.54
N TRP A 129 -6.35 13.77 -13.59
CA TRP A 129 -6.46 14.35 -12.25
C TRP A 129 -5.15 14.32 -11.47
N LEU A 130 -4.36 13.26 -11.63
CA LEU A 130 -3.08 13.08 -10.95
C LEU A 130 -1.88 13.45 -11.84
N ARG A 131 -2.09 14.35 -12.80
CA ARG A 131 -1.01 14.80 -13.67
C ARG A 131 0.00 15.60 -12.85
N VAL A 132 1.25 15.18 -12.94
CA VAL A 132 2.39 15.92 -12.38
C VAL A 132 2.63 17.15 -13.22
N LYS A 133 2.95 18.28 -12.59
CA LYS A 133 3.37 19.51 -13.28
C LYS A 133 4.64 19.26 -14.07
N GLU A 134 4.76 19.87 -15.24
CA GLU A 134 5.85 19.64 -16.20
C GLU A 134 7.23 19.87 -15.56
N GLU A 135 7.38 20.91 -14.74
CA GLU A 135 8.63 21.24 -14.07
C GLU A 135 9.12 20.19 -13.04
N TYR A 136 8.24 19.28 -12.61
CA TYR A 136 8.56 18.16 -11.70
C TYR A 136 8.60 16.81 -12.43
N ASP A 137 8.05 16.68 -13.63
CA ASP A 137 7.89 15.38 -14.32
C ASP A 137 9.19 14.93 -15.01
N SER A 138 10.23 14.69 -14.21
CA SER A 138 11.55 14.25 -14.68
C SER A 138 11.52 12.82 -15.22
N HIS A 139 12.24 12.60 -16.32
CA HIS A 139 12.50 11.29 -16.93
C HIS A 139 13.97 10.85 -16.77
N GLU A 140 14.71 11.43 -15.84
CA GLU A 140 16.12 11.13 -15.61
C GLU A 140 16.43 9.64 -15.43
N PHE A 141 15.53 8.93 -14.73
CA PHE A 141 15.65 7.51 -14.44
C PHE A 141 14.80 6.61 -15.35
N THR A 142 14.23 7.15 -16.43
CA THR A 142 13.46 6.38 -17.42
C THR A 142 14.41 5.71 -18.40
N ARG A 143 14.88 4.51 -18.04
CA ARG A 143 15.83 3.73 -18.88
C ARG A 143 15.34 2.28 -19.01
N ASP A 144 15.46 1.73 -20.21
CA ASP A 144 14.98 0.37 -20.54
C ASP A 144 15.68 -0.76 -19.76
N ASN A 145 16.85 -0.50 -19.19
CA ASN A 145 17.59 -1.46 -18.36
C ASN A 145 17.61 -1.10 -16.88
N LEU A 146 16.85 -0.09 -16.44
CA LEU A 146 16.78 0.30 -15.03
C LEU A 146 15.45 -0.14 -14.40
N CYS A 147 15.55 -0.88 -13.31
CA CYS A 147 14.43 -1.23 -12.44
C CYS A 147 14.49 -0.39 -11.16
N ILE A 148 13.43 0.37 -10.90
CA ILE A 148 13.28 1.12 -9.66
C ILE A 148 12.67 0.21 -8.60
N ILE A 149 13.31 0.17 -7.43
CA ILE A 149 12.86 -0.57 -6.25
C ILE A 149 12.33 0.43 -5.23
N ASN A 150 11.04 0.38 -4.91
CA ASN A 150 10.48 1.21 -3.85
C ASN A 150 10.49 0.46 -2.52
N ILE A 151 11.34 0.89 -1.58
CA ILE A 151 11.39 0.35 -0.21
C ILE A 151 10.70 1.34 0.73
N ARG A 152 9.68 0.89 1.44
CA ARG A 152 9.10 1.63 2.57
C ARG A 152 9.88 1.31 3.83
N GLY A 153 10.54 2.31 4.39
CA GLY A 153 11.27 2.28 5.65
C GLY A 153 10.46 2.91 6.79
N GLY A 154 11.00 3.95 7.41
CA GLY A 154 10.33 4.72 8.45
C GLY A 154 9.70 3.82 9.52
N GLU A 155 8.41 4.02 9.79
CA GLU A 155 7.65 3.25 10.77
C GLU A 155 7.55 1.74 10.46
N TYR A 156 7.78 1.32 9.21
CA TYR A 156 7.74 -0.10 8.86
C TYR A 156 8.92 -0.88 9.43
N THR A 157 10.07 -0.23 9.65
CA THR A 157 11.28 -0.89 10.14
C THR A 157 11.11 -1.55 11.50
N ASP A 158 10.19 -1.07 12.32
CA ASP A 158 9.86 -1.64 13.62
C ASP A 158 8.84 -2.79 13.53
N SER A 159 8.26 -3.04 12.36
CA SER A 159 7.25 -4.07 12.14
C SER A 159 7.83 -5.28 11.41
N ARG A 160 7.90 -6.42 12.08
CA ARG A 160 8.27 -7.72 11.45
C ARG A 160 7.26 -8.16 10.37
N VAL A 161 6.05 -7.66 10.43
CA VAL A 161 4.97 -7.97 9.49
C VAL A 161 5.13 -7.15 8.23
N LEU A 162 5.36 -5.84 8.37
CA LEU A 162 5.32 -4.88 7.26
C LEU A 162 6.67 -4.73 6.56
N PHE A 163 7.78 -4.66 7.30
CA PHE A 163 9.10 -4.46 6.68
C PHE A 163 9.57 -5.72 5.95
N LEU A 164 9.60 -5.66 4.64
CA LEU A 164 9.91 -6.81 3.79
C LEU A 164 11.36 -7.28 3.99
N ARG A 165 11.53 -8.59 4.06
CA ARG A 165 12.85 -9.20 4.29
C ARG A 165 13.72 -9.14 3.04
N ARG A 166 15.04 -9.11 3.22
CA ARG A 166 16.04 -9.11 2.14
C ARG A 166 15.75 -10.12 1.02
N LYS A 167 15.32 -11.33 1.39
CA LYS A 167 15.01 -12.39 0.42
C LYS A 167 13.97 -11.96 -0.63
N TYR A 168 12.93 -11.21 -0.24
CA TYR A 168 11.93 -10.72 -1.18
C TYR A 168 12.58 -9.88 -2.29
N TRP A 169 13.45 -8.96 -1.93
CA TRP A 169 14.12 -8.05 -2.86
C TRP A 169 15.06 -8.77 -3.80
N LEU A 170 15.88 -9.69 -3.26
CA LEU A 170 16.81 -10.50 -4.07
C LEU A 170 16.08 -11.39 -5.08
N ASP A 171 15.01 -12.07 -4.65
CA ASP A 171 14.19 -12.91 -5.55
C ASP A 171 13.53 -12.06 -6.64
N ALA A 172 13.04 -10.84 -6.30
CA ALA A 172 12.42 -9.94 -7.26
C ALA A 172 13.43 -9.40 -8.29
N MET A 173 14.62 -9.03 -7.83
CA MET A 173 15.72 -8.62 -8.72
C MET A 173 16.10 -9.75 -9.68
N GLU A 174 16.19 -10.97 -9.19
CA GLU A 174 16.46 -12.14 -10.04
C GLU A 174 15.35 -12.37 -11.07
N ASN A 175 14.09 -12.19 -10.67
CA ASN A 175 12.96 -12.29 -11.59
C ASN A 175 12.99 -11.18 -12.66
N MET A 176 13.45 -9.96 -12.33
CA MET A 176 13.66 -8.90 -13.32
C MET A 176 14.83 -9.20 -14.26
N ARG A 177 15.94 -9.78 -13.77
CA ARG A 177 17.07 -10.20 -14.61
C ARG A 177 16.71 -11.28 -15.62
N LYS A 178 15.71 -12.12 -15.35
CA LYS A 178 15.19 -13.08 -16.32
C LYS A 178 14.52 -12.41 -17.53
N LEU A 179 14.00 -11.20 -17.36
CA LEU A 179 13.44 -10.41 -18.46
C LEU A 179 14.55 -9.75 -19.28
N ARG A 180 15.62 -9.34 -18.60
CA ARG A 180 16.72 -8.60 -19.20
C ARG A 180 18.00 -8.81 -18.37
N ALA A 181 19.02 -9.45 -18.95
CA ALA A 181 20.22 -9.84 -18.23
C ALA A 181 21.08 -8.64 -17.75
N ASP A 182 21.02 -7.50 -18.47
CA ASP A 182 21.72 -6.27 -18.15
C ASP A 182 20.90 -5.32 -17.24
N MET A 183 19.91 -5.84 -16.50
CA MET A 183 19.07 -5.06 -15.60
C MET A 183 19.89 -4.43 -14.46
N GLU A 184 19.86 -3.12 -14.41
CA GLU A 184 20.36 -2.31 -13.30
C GLU A 184 19.26 -2.05 -12.27
N PHE A 185 19.65 -1.70 -11.05
CA PHE A 185 18.69 -1.43 -9.96
C PHE A 185 19.05 -0.18 -9.21
N MET A 186 18.02 0.59 -8.83
CA MET A 186 18.14 1.73 -7.93
C MET A 186 16.98 1.70 -6.93
N VAL A 187 17.27 1.97 -5.66
CA VAL A 187 16.24 2.04 -4.61
C VAL A 187 15.79 3.49 -4.44
N VAL A 188 14.49 3.70 -4.44
CA VAL A 188 13.83 4.93 -3.99
C VAL A 188 13.09 4.63 -2.68
N THR A 189 13.35 5.40 -1.64
CA THR A 189 12.89 5.10 -0.28
C THR A 189 12.72 6.36 0.56
N ASP A 190 11.89 6.29 1.58
CA ASP A 190 11.76 7.31 2.64
C ASP A 190 12.79 7.14 3.79
N ASP A 191 13.60 6.05 3.75
CA ASP A 191 14.60 5.74 4.78
C ASP A 191 15.81 5.03 4.14
N VAL A 192 16.77 5.84 3.71
CA VAL A 192 18.00 5.36 3.01
C VAL A 192 18.80 4.40 3.90
N GLU A 193 18.91 4.68 5.19
CA GLU A 193 19.65 3.81 6.13
C GLU A 193 18.99 2.42 6.24
N ALA A 194 17.67 2.37 6.35
CA ALA A 194 16.92 1.12 6.39
C ALA A 194 17.06 0.34 5.08
N ALA A 195 16.98 1.02 3.94
CA ALA A 195 17.13 0.41 2.63
C ALA A 195 18.54 -0.17 2.45
N GLN A 196 19.58 0.56 2.82
CA GLN A 196 20.97 0.08 2.76
C GLN A 196 21.24 -1.09 3.70
N ARG A 197 20.57 -1.15 4.87
CA ARG A 197 20.67 -2.33 5.75
C ARG A 197 20.07 -3.60 5.13
N VAL A 198 18.99 -3.47 4.37
CA VAL A 198 18.30 -4.63 3.79
C VAL A 198 18.84 -5.01 2.41
N LEU A 199 19.34 -4.01 1.65
CA LEU A 199 19.83 -4.20 0.27
C LEU A 199 21.11 -3.37 0.03
N PRO A 200 22.24 -3.70 0.71
CA PRO A 200 23.46 -2.89 0.71
C PRO A 200 24.17 -2.80 -0.65
N GLU A 201 23.88 -3.73 -1.56
CA GLU A 201 24.50 -3.78 -2.90
C GLU A 201 23.83 -2.88 -3.94
N VAL A 202 22.70 -2.24 -3.59
CA VAL A 202 21.97 -1.35 -4.50
C VAL A 202 22.01 0.07 -3.96
N GLN A 203 22.31 1.03 -4.83
CA GLN A 203 22.25 2.43 -4.48
C GLN A 203 20.84 2.81 -4.02
N ALA A 204 20.73 3.41 -2.84
CA ALA A 204 19.48 3.91 -2.28
C ALA A 204 19.48 5.43 -2.29
N CYS A 205 18.39 6.01 -2.79
CA CYS A 205 18.17 7.45 -2.88
C CYS A 205 16.84 7.82 -2.20
N HIS A 206 16.82 8.99 -1.62
CA HIS A 206 15.64 9.73 -1.22
C HIS A 206 15.79 11.13 -1.79
N PHE A 207 14.87 11.53 -2.64
CA PHE A 207 14.84 12.88 -3.19
C PHE A 207 13.97 13.79 -2.28
N ASP A 208 12.89 14.27 -2.80
CA ASP A 208 11.79 14.81 -2.01
C ASP A 208 10.50 14.08 -2.42
N LEU A 209 9.34 14.53 -1.91
CA LEU A 209 8.07 13.88 -2.20
C LEU A 209 7.77 13.79 -3.70
N ALA A 210 8.06 14.86 -4.45
CA ALA A 210 7.88 14.90 -5.91
C ALA A 210 8.86 13.98 -6.62
N GLY A 211 10.14 14.06 -6.27
CA GLY A 211 11.21 13.27 -6.90
C GLY A 211 11.01 11.77 -6.69
N ASP A 212 10.65 11.34 -5.49
CA ASP A 212 10.34 9.93 -5.20
C ASP A 212 9.11 9.45 -6.00
N TYR A 213 8.03 10.27 -6.01
CA TYR A 213 6.80 9.96 -6.75
C TYR A 213 7.04 9.83 -8.25
N VAL A 214 7.75 10.80 -8.83
CA VAL A 214 8.00 10.88 -10.29
C VAL A 214 8.97 9.80 -10.75
N THR A 215 9.99 9.49 -9.93
CA THR A 215 10.92 8.39 -10.24
C THR A 215 10.19 7.05 -10.33
N ILE A 216 9.20 6.81 -9.45
CA ILE A 216 8.36 5.61 -9.54
C ILE A 216 7.43 5.70 -10.77
N LYS A 217 6.77 6.84 -10.99
CA LYS A 217 5.82 7.05 -12.08
C LYS A 217 6.44 6.80 -13.46
N ASN A 218 7.66 7.29 -13.67
CA ASN A 218 8.34 7.24 -14.95
C ASN A 218 9.30 6.05 -15.10
N ALA A 219 9.32 5.12 -14.15
CA ALA A 219 10.10 3.89 -14.24
C ALA A 219 9.61 2.97 -15.36
N VAL A 220 10.53 2.22 -15.98
CA VAL A 220 10.20 1.17 -16.95
C VAL A 220 9.90 -0.15 -16.26
N TYR A 221 10.60 -0.45 -15.17
CA TYR A 221 10.41 -1.64 -14.34
C TYR A 221 10.32 -1.24 -12.88
N LEU A 222 9.43 -1.89 -12.14
CA LEU A 222 9.17 -1.60 -10.73
C LEU A 222 9.19 -2.86 -9.87
N ILE A 223 9.88 -2.78 -8.74
CA ILE A 223 9.72 -3.70 -7.61
C ILE A 223 9.21 -2.89 -6.44
N LEU A 224 8.01 -3.21 -5.95
CA LEU A 224 7.32 -2.43 -4.93
C LEU A 224 7.34 -3.12 -3.56
N SER A 225 7.34 -2.29 -2.51
CA SER A 225 6.95 -2.71 -1.17
C SER A 225 5.42 -2.81 -1.05
N ASN A 226 4.95 -3.14 0.14
CA ASN A 226 3.53 -3.14 0.51
C ASN A 226 3.04 -1.74 0.92
N SER A 227 3.56 -0.69 0.29
CA SER A 227 3.20 0.71 0.59
C SER A 227 2.20 1.26 -0.43
N THR A 228 1.18 1.95 0.06
CA THR A 228 0.20 2.66 -0.77
C THR A 228 0.80 3.83 -1.54
N PHE A 229 1.93 4.38 -1.09
CA PHE A 229 2.60 5.51 -1.75
C PHE A 229 2.93 5.22 -3.22
N ALA A 230 3.42 4.02 -3.51
CA ALA A 230 3.87 3.65 -4.85
C ALA A 230 2.73 3.23 -5.80
N PHE A 231 1.49 3.10 -5.31
CA PHE A 231 0.39 2.62 -6.13
C PHE A 231 0.02 3.61 -7.26
N PHE A 232 -0.35 4.85 -6.90
CA PHE A 232 -0.81 5.81 -7.92
C PHE A 232 0.27 6.22 -8.92
N PRO A 233 1.54 6.45 -8.54
CA PRO A 233 2.58 6.65 -9.55
C PRO A 233 2.71 5.46 -10.50
N ALA A 234 2.63 4.22 -10.01
CA ALA A 234 2.64 3.03 -10.88
C ALA A 234 1.37 2.90 -11.72
N PHE A 235 0.18 3.17 -11.15
CA PHE A 235 -1.11 3.08 -11.82
C PHE A 235 -1.29 4.11 -12.94
N THR A 236 -0.80 5.34 -12.74
CA THR A 236 -0.88 6.42 -13.73
C THR A 236 0.27 6.42 -14.73
N SER A 237 1.27 5.56 -14.53
CA SER A 237 2.43 5.44 -15.42
C SER A 237 2.00 5.09 -16.85
N THR A 238 2.70 5.69 -17.81
CA THR A 238 2.63 5.34 -19.24
C THR A 238 3.89 4.64 -19.75
N THR A 239 4.91 4.51 -18.89
CA THR A 239 6.22 3.95 -19.24
C THR A 239 6.43 2.56 -18.67
N VAL A 240 5.75 2.21 -17.58
CA VAL A 240 5.97 0.96 -16.87
C VAL A 240 5.56 -0.26 -17.70
N LYS A 241 6.49 -1.22 -17.84
CA LYS A 241 6.29 -2.49 -18.56
C LYS A 241 6.04 -3.68 -17.62
N LYS A 242 6.58 -3.62 -16.41
CA LYS A 242 6.43 -4.71 -15.43
C LYS A 242 6.52 -4.19 -14.00
N ILE A 243 5.58 -4.64 -13.17
CA ILE A 243 5.53 -4.34 -11.73
C ILE A 243 5.57 -5.67 -10.97
N ILE A 244 6.52 -5.82 -10.05
CA ILE A 244 6.52 -6.93 -9.08
C ILE A 244 6.16 -6.34 -7.72
N ALA A 245 5.14 -6.93 -7.07
CA ALA A 245 4.68 -6.55 -5.74
C ALA A 245 4.67 -7.78 -4.79
N PRO A 246 4.70 -7.58 -3.47
CA PRO A 246 4.68 -8.71 -2.54
C PRO A 246 3.31 -9.39 -2.55
N LYS A 247 3.27 -10.70 -2.83
CA LYS A 247 2.07 -11.51 -2.68
C LYS A 247 1.58 -11.44 -1.23
N TYR A 248 0.30 -11.33 -1.04
CA TYR A 248 -0.36 -11.12 0.25
C TYR A 248 -0.15 -9.71 0.86
N TRP A 249 0.45 -8.79 0.10
CA TRP A 249 0.67 -7.38 0.46
C TRP A 249 1.26 -7.22 1.86
N ALA A 250 0.57 -6.54 2.79
CA ALA A 250 1.04 -6.33 4.16
C ALA A 250 1.24 -7.64 4.96
N ARG A 251 0.74 -8.76 4.48
CA ARG A 251 0.90 -10.08 5.10
C ARG A 251 2.02 -10.94 4.50
N HIS A 252 2.79 -10.42 3.56
CA HIS A 252 3.82 -11.18 2.85
C HIS A 252 4.75 -11.97 3.79
N ASN A 253 5.20 -11.34 4.88
CA ASN A 253 6.13 -11.96 5.82
C ASN A 253 5.50 -13.05 6.71
N VAL A 254 4.19 -13.02 6.91
CA VAL A 254 3.48 -13.82 7.92
C VAL A 254 2.35 -14.68 7.34
N SER A 255 1.97 -14.49 6.09
CA SER A 255 0.89 -15.27 5.48
C SER A 255 1.22 -16.75 5.43
N ASP A 256 0.25 -17.54 5.77
CA ASP A 256 0.22 -19.02 5.65
C ASP A 256 -0.33 -19.51 4.30
N GLY A 257 -0.50 -18.61 3.34
CA GLY A 257 -0.88 -18.90 1.96
C GLY A 257 -2.20 -18.31 1.52
N TYR A 258 -2.74 -17.31 2.23
CA TYR A 258 -3.96 -16.65 1.80
C TYR A 258 -3.89 -15.12 1.89
N TRP A 259 -4.81 -14.46 1.17
CA TRP A 259 -4.98 -13.01 1.17
C TRP A 259 -5.91 -12.58 2.31
N ALA A 260 -5.52 -11.53 3.04
CA ALA A 260 -6.38 -10.90 4.04
C ALA A 260 -7.31 -9.85 3.43
N SER A 261 -7.00 -9.36 2.23
CA SER A 261 -7.75 -8.31 1.58
C SER A 261 -7.66 -8.45 0.06
N GLU A 262 -8.80 -8.34 -0.63
CA GLU A 262 -8.82 -8.20 -2.08
C GLU A 262 -8.49 -6.78 -2.55
N GLN A 263 -8.55 -5.78 -1.65
CA GLN A 263 -8.22 -4.39 -1.95
C GLN A 263 -6.81 -4.21 -2.50
N ASN A 264 -5.88 -5.09 -2.15
CA ASN A 264 -4.49 -4.98 -2.55
C ASN A 264 -4.13 -5.92 -3.72
N ILE A 265 -5.13 -6.45 -4.44
CA ILE A 265 -4.92 -7.24 -5.65
C ILE A 265 -5.26 -6.36 -6.86
N TYR A 266 -4.23 -5.74 -7.43
CA TYR A 266 -4.32 -4.79 -8.54
C TYR A 266 -4.02 -5.45 -9.88
N GLN A 267 -4.78 -5.12 -10.92
CA GLN A 267 -4.76 -5.79 -12.23
C GLN A 267 -3.39 -5.79 -12.91
N ASP A 268 -2.67 -4.69 -12.82
CA ASP A 268 -1.39 -4.51 -13.53
C ASP A 268 -0.19 -5.09 -12.76
N PHE A 269 -0.41 -5.59 -11.53
CA PHE A 269 0.67 -6.08 -10.70
C PHE A 269 0.89 -7.58 -10.88
N VAL A 270 2.16 -7.97 -10.83
CA VAL A 270 2.57 -9.36 -10.68
C VAL A 270 3.05 -9.56 -9.26
N TYR A 271 2.53 -10.57 -8.62
CA TYR A 271 2.72 -10.82 -7.20
C TYR A 271 3.77 -11.90 -6.95
N GLN A 272 4.77 -11.60 -6.13
CA GLN A 272 5.81 -12.53 -5.76
C GLN A 272 5.57 -13.12 -4.37
N ASP A 273 5.57 -14.46 -4.26
CA ASP A 273 5.47 -15.16 -2.98
C ASP A 273 6.84 -15.23 -2.25
N ARG A 274 6.85 -15.76 -1.03
CA ARG A 274 8.07 -15.92 -0.22
C ARG A 274 9.11 -16.89 -0.80
N ARG A 275 8.76 -17.63 -1.86
CA ARG A 275 9.65 -18.54 -2.58
C ARG A 275 10.16 -17.94 -3.90
N GLY A 276 9.82 -16.68 -4.17
CA GLY A 276 10.19 -16.00 -5.41
C GLY A 276 9.35 -16.37 -6.63
N ARG A 277 8.25 -17.13 -6.47
CA ARG A 277 7.34 -17.47 -7.57
C ARG A 277 6.42 -16.31 -7.89
N LEU A 278 6.14 -16.11 -9.17
CA LEU A 278 5.30 -15.03 -9.67
C LEU A 278 3.88 -15.51 -9.96
N PHE A 279 2.92 -14.66 -9.67
CA PHE A 279 1.48 -14.86 -9.86
C PHE A 279 0.85 -13.63 -10.48
N THR A 280 -0.09 -13.81 -11.37
CA THR A 280 -0.90 -12.69 -11.89
C THR A 280 -1.91 -12.24 -10.84
N ALA A 281 -2.51 -11.06 -11.05
CA ALA A 281 -3.61 -10.61 -10.22
C ALA A 281 -4.80 -11.58 -10.29
N GLN A 282 -5.05 -12.19 -11.46
CA GLN A 282 -6.11 -13.18 -11.63
C GLN A 282 -5.85 -14.44 -10.80
N ASP A 283 -4.62 -14.97 -10.80
CA ASP A 283 -4.25 -16.11 -9.95
C ASP A 283 -4.49 -15.79 -8.46
N CYS A 284 -4.14 -14.57 -8.04
CA CYS A 284 -4.33 -14.12 -6.67
C CYS A 284 -5.82 -13.98 -6.28
N ARG A 285 -6.66 -13.48 -7.19
CA ARG A 285 -8.11 -13.39 -6.97
C ARG A 285 -8.74 -14.79 -6.89
N GLN A 286 -8.34 -15.68 -7.79
CA GLN A 286 -8.82 -17.07 -7.76
C GLN A 286 -8.44 -17.76 -6.45
N GLU A 287 -7.19 -17.62 -6.01
CA GLU A 287 -6.72 -18.18 -4.73
C GLU A 287 -7.52 -17.63 -3.54
N LEU A 288 -7.83 -16.32 -3.54
CA LEU A 288 -8.65 -15.70 -2.51
C LEU A 288 -10.07 -16.27 -2.47
N GLU A 289 -10.71 -16.44 -3.63
CA GLU A 289 -12.06 -17.02 -3.73
C GLU A 289 -12.08 -18.49 -3.28
N GLU A 290 -11.10 -19.27 -3.70
CA GLU A 290 -10.96 -20.66 -3.23
C GLU A 290 -10.78 -20.72 -1.71
N TYR A 291 -10.03 -19.79 -1.15
CA TYR A 291 -9.82 -19.69 0.28
C TYR A 291 -11.11 -19.30 1.02
N LYS A 292 -11.84 -18.30 0.53
CA LYS A 292 -13.14 -17.90 1.07
C LYS A 292 -14.11 -19.09 1.12
N ASN A 293 -14.20 -19.84 0.03
CA ASN A 293 -15.07 -21.00 -0.09
C ASN A 293 -14.68 -22.14 0.89
N ARG A 294 -13.37 -22.39 1.05
CA ARG A 294 -12.87 -23.37 2.04
C ARG A 294 -13.10 -22.90 3.47
N GLY A 295 -12.90 -21.62 3.76
CA GLY A 295 -13.10 -21.05 5.09
C GLY A 295 -14.54 -21.16 5.57
N ILE A 296 -15.51 -21.04 4.68
CA ILE A 296 -16.93 -21.26 4.98
C ILE A 296 -17.21 -22.74 5.31
N SER A 297 -16.56 -23.68 4.63
CA SER A 297 -16.73 -25.13 4.81
C SER A 297 -15.89 -25.73 5.94
N MET A 298 -14.75 -25.14 6.31
CA MET A 298 -13.80 -25.67 7.28
C MET A 298 -14.12 -25.32 8.75
N GLY A 299 -15.30 -24.84 9.04
CA GLY A 299 -15.74 -24.30 10.33
C GLY A 299 -15.56 -25.19 11.57
N SER A 300 -15.07 -26.41 11.46
CA SER A 300 -14.98 -27.37 12.56
C SER A 300 -13.59 -27.97 12.80
N ARG A 301 -12.55 -27.59 12.06
CA ARG A 301 -11.24 -28.28 12.08
C ARG A 301 -10.10 -27.58 12.80
N TYR A 302 -10.33 -26.41 13.44
CA TYR A 302 -9.28 -25.70 14.14
C TYR A 302 -9.28 -26.02 15.64
N ASP A 303 -8.17 -26.53 16.14
CA ASP A 303 -7.88 -26.58 17.58
C ASP A 303 -7.61 -25.15 18.10
N GLU A 304 -8.65 -24.51 18.64
CA GLU A 304 -8.55 -23.16 19.24
C GLU A 304 -7.47 -23.10 20.30
N GLY A 305 -7.25 -24.18 21.04
CA GLY A 305 -6.20 -24.26 22.04
C GLY A 305 -4.78 -24.24 21.43
N ALA A 306 -4.56 -24.91 20.29
CA ALA A 306 -3.29 -24.84 19.57
C ALA A 306 -3.01 -23.43 19.02
N ILE A 307 -4.03 -22.78 18.50
CA ILE A 307 -3.95 -21.42 17.98
C ILE A 307 -3.66 -20.43 19.09
N GLN A 308 -4.32 -20.53 20.25
CA GLN A 308 -4.06 -19.68 21.41
C GLN A 308 -2.64 -19.87 21.96
N ARG A 309 -2.15 -21.12 22.06
CA ARG A 309 -0.77 -21.40 22.49
C ARG A 309 0.26 -20.79 21.57
N GLN A 310 0.05 -20.84 20.27
CA GLN A 310 0.94 -20.23 19.29
C GLN A 310 0.87 -18.71 19.30
N ALA A 311 -0.32 -18.12 19.48
CA ALA A 311 -0.49 -16.68 19.65
C ALA A 311 0.26 -16.17 20.90
N ALA A 312 0.17 -16.91 22.00
CA ALA A 312 0.90 -16.59 23.23
C ALA A 312 2.43 -16.65 23.00
N LYS A 313 2.91 -17.67 22.27
CA LYS A 313 4.33 -17.82 21.91
C LYS A 313 4.82 -16.65 21.03
N GLU A 314 4.09 -16.27 20.02
CA GLU A 314 4.46 -15.14 19.16
C GLU A 314 4.43 -13.81 19.89
N LYS A 315 3.44 -13.61 20.78
CA LYS A 315 3.36 -12.44 21.65
C LYS A 315 4.57 -12.36 22.57
N ALA A 316 4.98 -13.47 23.17
CA ALA A 316 6.17 -13.54 24.02
C ALA A 316 7.46 -13.22 23.24
N LEU A 317 7.61 -13.75 22.02
CA LEU A 317 8.73 -13.44 21.14
C LEU A 317 8.77 -11.95 20.74
N TYR A 318 7.61 -11.36 20.41
CA TYR A 318 7.50 -9.95 20.09
C TYR A 318 7.97 -9.06 21.26
N TYR A 319 7.49 -9.32 22.47
CA TYR A 319 7.91 -8.53 23.64
C TYR A 319 9.38 -8.77 24.02
N GLY A 320 9.88 -10.00 23.86
CA GLY A 320 11.29 -10.33 24.04
C GLY A 320 12.19 -9.53 23.10
N GLU A 321 11.87 -9.48 21.82
CA GLU A 321 12.63 -8.68 20.84
C GLU A 321 12.54 -7.17 21.10
N LYS A 322 11.36 -6.67 21.49
CA LYS A 322 11.19 -5.27 21.87
C LYS A 322 12.06 -4.90 23.07
N ALA A 323 12.17 -5.78 24.06
CA ALA A 323 13.06 -5.60 25.20
C ALA A 323 14.54 -5.60 24.80
N VAL A 324 14.97 -6.53 23.93
CA VAL A 324 16.35 -6.59 23.41
C VAL A 324 16.71 -5.33 22.63
N ARG A 325 15.81 -4.84 21.76
CA ARG A 325 16.00 -3.58 21.02
C ARG A 325 16.13 -2.37 21.96
N LYS A 326 15.29 -2.32 23.02
CA LYS A 326 15.35 -1.24 24.01
C LYS A 326 16.69 -1.26 24.76
N LEU A 327 17.17 -2.42 25.19
CA LEU A 327 18.49 -2.59 25.80
C LEU A 327 19.64 -2.20 24.86
N GLY A 328 19.57 -2.62 23.60
CA GLY A 328 20.56 -2.24 22.58
C GLY A 328 20.65 -0.73 22.32
N ARG A 329 19.51 -0.01 22.40
CA ARG A 329 19.50 1.46 22.31
C ARG A 329 20.14 2.12 23.55
N ILE A 330 19.92 1.58 24.75
CA ILE A 330 20.53 2.08 25.99
C ILE A 330 22.04 1.91 25.95
N VAL A 331 22.53 0.72 25.59
CA VAL A 331 23.98 0.43 25.49
C VAL A 331 24.67 1.30 24.41
N LYS A 332 23.98 1.61 23.31
CA LYS A 332 24.51 2.52 22.27
C LYS A 332 24.57 3.98 22.75
N LYS A 333 23.67 4.39 23.65
CA LYS A 333 23.65 5.74 24.20
C LYS A 333 24.79 5.92 25.21
N GLU A 334 25.01 4.93 26.10
CA GLU A 334 26.10 4.93 27.08
C GLU A 334 27.52 4.82 26.47
N ARG A 335 27.65 4.43 25.19
CA ARG A 335 28.93 4.42 24.47
C ARG A 335 29.20 5.71 23.69
N LYS A 336 28.25 6.63 23.65
CA LYS A 336 28.41 7.94 22.98
C LYS A 336 28.60 9.10 23.97
N ASP A 337 28.31 8.88 25.25
CA ASP A 337 28.67 9.73 26.38
C ASP A 337 29.98 9.23 27.01
#